data_b6537d493f5815c2bf58cdb1939893c8
#
_entry.id   b6537d493f5815c2bf58cdb1939893c8
#
_cell.length_a   1.000
_cell.length_b   1.000
_cell.length_c   1.000
_cell.angle_alpha   90.00
_cell.angle_beta   90.00
_cell.angle_gamma   90.00
#
_symmetry.space_group_name_H-M   'P 1'
#
loop_
_entity.id
_entity.type
_entity.pdbx_description
1 polymer ?
#
loop_
_entity_poly.entity_id
_entity_poly.type
_entity_poly.pdbx_seq_one_letter_code
_entity_poly.pdbx_strand_id
1 'polypeptide(L)'
;MSVIFCGDLVLPYHTDVDYSAILPLFKNHRTIVNFEGSILKDEKETTLYRWNDKFSLYSCPKVLNVLKDLNVEVVSLCNNHILDYQHDINETIDILKKYNIESWGLKNHDVWKSKLNGKPLFVITFATFSNEHSLPLFS
;
A
#
# COMPACT_ATOMS: atom_id res chain seq x y z
N MET A 1 -20.75 -11.37 -2.56
CA MET A 1 -19.39 -10.87 -2.21
C MET A 1 -19.39 -9.37 -2.48
N SER A 2 -18.86 -8.55 -1.59
CA SER A 2 -18.69 -7.10 -1.78
C SER A 2 -17.22 -6.71 -1.69
N VAL A 3 -16.92 -5.45 -2.02
CA VAL A 3 -15.58 -4.86 -1.90
C VAL A 3 -15.63 -3.80 -0.81
N ILE A 4 -14.63 -3.82 0.07
CA ILE A 4 -14.40 -2.81 1.08
C ILE A 4 -13.24 -1.94 0.60
N PHE A 5 -13.46 -0.64 0.53
CA PHE A 5 -12.40 0.34 0.30
C PHE A 5 -11.98 0.92 1.64
N CYS A 6 -10.72 0.75 1.98
CA CYS A 6 -10.11 1.34 3.16
C CYS A 6 -9.28 2.57 2.77
N GLY A 7 -9.00 3.41 3.76
CA GLY A 7 -8.11 4.54 3.64
C GLY A 7 -6.64 4.14 3.72
N ASP A 8 -5.85 5.04 4.27
CA ASP A 8 -4.41 4.91 4.38
C ASP A 8 -4.02 3.84 5.40
N LEU A 9 -3.13 2.95 4.99
CA LEU A 9 -2.58 1.93 5.84
C LEU A 9 -1.06 2.07 5.89
N VAL A 10 -0.56 2.24 7.10
CA VAL A 10 0.85 2.29 7.44
C VAL A 10 1.06 1.62 8.80
N LEU A 11 2.13 0.85 8.94
CA LEU A 11 2.48 0.17 10.20
C LEU A 11 3.98 0.26 10.48
N PRO A 12 4.45 1.34 11.12
CA PRO A 12 5.86 1.50 11.47
C PRO A 12 6.36 0.44 12.46
N TYR A 13 7.70 0.34 12.59
CA TYR A 13 8.32 -0.42 13.68
C TYR A 13 7.83 0.10 15.05
N HIS A 14 7.82 -0.78 16.04
CA HIS A 14 7.37 -0.49 17.41
C HIS A 14 5.90 -0.05 17.55
N THR A 15 5.13 -0.18 16.48
CA THR A 15 3.68 0.02 16.55
C THR A 15 3.01 -1.29 16.89
N ASP A 16 2.20 -1.28 17.94
CA ASP A 16 1.34 -2.39 18.34
C ASP A 16 -0.12 -1.94 18.21
N VAL A 17 -0.88 -2.62 17.36
CA VAL A 17 -2.27 -2.26 17.08
C VAL A 17 -3.15 -3.49 17.25
N ASP A 18 -4.12 -3.38 18.15
CA ASP A 18 -5.20 -4.36 18.23
C ASP A 18 -6.34 -3.98 17.28
N TYR A 19 -6.47 -4.73 16.20
CA TYR A 19 -7.54 -4.60 15.20
C TYR A 19 -8.51 -5.78 15.22
N SER A 20 -8.45 -6.62 16.25
CA SER A 20 -9.26 -7.84 16.35
C SER A 20 -10.76 -7.56 16.27
N ALA A 21 -11.22 -6.46 16.84
CA ALA A 21 -12.63 -6.07 16.87
C ALA A 21 -13.21 -5.78 15.46
N ILE A 22 -12.39 -5.39 14.50
CA ILE A 22 -12.85 -5.07 13.14
C ILE A 22 -12.75 -6.26 12.17
N LEU A 23 -11.99 -7.31 12.48
CA LEU A 23 -11.80 -8.47 11.60
C LEU A 23 -13.11 -9.09 11.08
N PRO A 24 -14.19 -9.20 11.89
CA PRO A 24 -15.45 -9.73 11.39
C PRO A 24 -16.04 -8.96 10.22
N LEU A 25 -15.74 -7.65 10.10
CA LEU A 25 -16.24 -6.81 9.01
C LEU A 25 -15.60 -7.16 7.67
N PHE A 26 -14.40 -7.74 7.67
CA PHE A 26 -13.63 -8.07 6.47
C PHE A 26 -13.84 -9.50 5.99
N LYS A 27 -14.47 -10.32 6.84
CA LYS A 27 -14.72 -11.72 6.52
C LYS A 27 -15.64 -11.84 5.30
N ASN A 28 -15.22 -12.61 4.30
CA ASN A 28 -15.96 -12.85 3.04
C ASN A 28 -16.08 -11.60 2.11
N HIS A 29 -15.30 -10.56 2.36
CA HIS A 29 -15.20 -9.40 1.51
C HIS A 29 -13.81 -9.32 0.89
N ARG A 30 -13.71 -8.66 -0.26
CA ARG A 30 -12.44 -8.28 -0.87
C ARG A 30 -12.08 -6.89 -0.37
N THR A 31 -10.86 -6.66 0.01
CA THR A 31 -10.42 -5.38 0.57
C THR A 31 -9.40 -4.71 -0.34
N ILE A 32 -9.56 -3.42 -0.49
CA ILE A 32 -8.68 -2.52 -1.25
C ILE A 32 -8.20 -1.43 -0.30
N VAL A 33 -6.89 -1.18 -0.25
CA VAL A 33 -6.27 -0.20 0.67
C VAL A 33 -5.41 0.79 -0.10
N ASN A 34 -5.32 2.03 0.39
CA ASN A 34 -4.21 2.91 0.05
C ASN A 34 -3.02 2.54 0.96
N PHE A 35 -1.96 2.00 0.37
CA PHE A 35 -0.78 1.57 1.11
C PHE A 35 0.29 2.66 1.06
N GLU A 36 0.48 3.35 2.19
CA GLU A 36 1.37 4.49 2.26
C GLU A 36 2.80 4.11 2.66
N GLY A 37 3.73 4.60 1.86
CA GLY A 37 5.16 4.35 2.06
C GLY A 37 5.62 2.96 1.62
N SER A 38 6.91 2.72 1.76
CA SER A 38 7.55 1.45 1.39
C SER A 38 7.55 0.46 2.56
N ILE A 39 7.70 -0.84 2.26
CA ILE A 39 7.99 -1.86 3.27
C ILE A 39 9.50 -1.89 3.49
N LEU A 40 9.95 -1.50 4.68
CA LEU A 40 11.36 -1.59 5.08
C LEU A 40 11.59 -2.88 5.85
N LYS A 41 12.56 -3.68 5.43
CA LYS A 41 12.84 -5.00 6.00
C LYS A 41 13.56 -4.93 7.33
N ASP A 42 14.38 -3.90 7.53
CA ASP A 42 15.17 -3.67 8.74
C ASP A 42 14.90 -2.24 9.25
N GLU A 43 14.76 -2.09 10.54
CA GLU A 43 14.59 -0.79 11.18
C GLU A 43 15.73 0.19 10.85
N LYS A 44 16.95 -0.31 10.65
CA LYS A 44 18.10 0.52 10.23
C LYS A 44 17.88 1.24 8.91
N GLU A 45 17.06 0.70 8.02
CA GLU A 45 16.71 1.32 6.75
C GLU A 45 15.98 2.65 6.96
N THR A 46 15.30 2.82 8.09
CA THR A 46 14.60 4.07 8.43
C THR A 46 15.53 5.28 8.56
N THR A 47 16.79 5.05 8.86
CA THR A 47 17.80 6.09 8.96
C THR A 47 18.66 6.22 7.70
N LEU A 48 18.84 5.13 6.96
CA LEU A 48 19.74 5.07 5.80
C LEU A 48 19.12 5.66 4.53
N TYR A 49 17.81 5.51 4.36
CA TYR A 49 17.12 5.81 3.10
C TYR A 49 16.16 6.99 3.18
N ARG A 50 16.12 7.70 4.30
CA ARG A 50 15.23 8.86 4.48
C ARG A 50 15.61 9.99 3.51
N TRP A 51 14.66 10.40 2.67
CA TRP A 51 14.90 11.40 1.63
C TRP A 51 15.10 12.82 2.17
N ASN A 52 14.40 13.17 3.26
CA ASN A 52 14.49 14.51 3.86
C ASN A 52 14.07 14.49 5.34
N ASP A 53 14.21 15.63 6.02
CA ASP A 53 13.82 15.80 7.43
C ASP A 53 12.30 15.94 7.64
N LYS A 54 11.49 15.77 6.58
CA LYS A 54 10.04 15.79 6.69
C LYS A 54 9.53 14.48 7.28
N PHE A 55 8.26 14.50 7.68
CA PHE A 55 7.53 13.33 8.12
C PHE A 55 7.49 12.29 7.01
N SER A 56 8.15 11.17 7.23
CA SER A 56 8.29 10.08 6.25
C SER A 56 7.56 8.84 6.73
N LEU A 57 6.78 8.23 5.85
CA LEU A 57 5.98 7.04 6.15
C LEU A 57 6.62 5.78 5.59
N TYR A 58 6.57 4.73 6.39
CA TYR A 58 7.00 3.39 6.02
C TYR A 58 6.23 2.34 6.80
N SER A 59 6.23 1.12 6.32
CA SER A 59 5.71 -0.03 7.06
C SER A 59 6.79 -1.06 7.36
N CYS A 60 6.72 -1.67 8.54
CA CYS A 60 7.52 -2.84 8.86
C CYS A 60 6.88 -4.11 8.27
N PRO A 61 7.60 -5.25 8.15
CA PRO A 61 7.07 -6.48 7.57
C PRO A 61 5.84 -7.06 8.29
N LYS A 62 5.58 -6.70 9.54
CA LYS A 62 4.36 -7.10 10.27
C LYS A 62 3.07 -6.63 9.57
N VAL A 63 3.14 -5.57 8.76
CA VAL A 63 2.00 -5.08 7.97
C VAL A 63 1.41 -6.15 7.08
N LEU A 64 2.21 -7.10 6.60
CA LEU A 64 1.76 -8.21 5.75
C LEU A 64 0.74 -9.12 6.45
N ASN A 65 0.87 -9.30 7.76
CA ASN A 65 -0.13 -10.02 8.56
C ASN A 65 -1.44 -9.24 8.60
N VAL A 66 -1.37 -7.92 8.84
CA VAL A 66 -2.54 -7.04 8.85
C VAL A 66 -3.26 -7.09 7.50
N LEU A 67 -2.53 -6.95 6.39
CA LEU A 67 -3.10 -7.04 5.05
C LEU A 67 -3.81 -8.37 4.81
N LYS A 68 -3.21 -9.47 5.25
CA LYS A 68 -3.80 -10.81 5.15
C LYS A 68 -5.06 -10.95 6.00
N ASP A 69 -5.01 -10.52 7.26
CA ASP A 69 -6.12 -10.65 8.21
C ASP A 69 -7.33 -9.79 7.78
N LEU A 70 -7.09 -8.65 7.15
CA LEU A 70 -8.09 -7.78 6.55
C LEU A 70 -8.55 -8.24 5.15
N ASN A 71 -8.10 -9.42 4.69
CA ASN A 71 -8.43 -9.98 3.38
C ASN A 71 -8.14 -9.00 2.22
N VAL A 72 -6.99 -8.31 2.31
CA VAL A 72 -6.57 -7.36 1.27
C VAL A 72 -6.13 -8.12 0.03
N GLU A 73 -6.78 -7.83 -1.09
CA GLU A 73 -6.47 -8.41 -2.39
C GLU A 73 -5.49 -7.55 -3.17
N VAL A 74 -5.65 -6.25 -3.06
CA VAL A 74 -4.87 -5.30 -3.84
C VAL A 74 -4.66 -3.99 -3.08
N VAL A 75 -3.51 -3.38 -3.28
CA VAL A 75 -3.15 -2.10 -2.67
C VAL A 75 -2.85 -1.04 -3.72
N SER A 76 -3.31 0.20 -3.46
CA SER A 76 -2.85 1.37 -4.21
C SER A 76 -1.49 1.82 -3.69
N LEU A 77 -0.55 2.03 -4.59
CA LEU A 77 0.75 2.65 -4.32
C LEU A 77 0.81 4.10 -4.84
N CYS A 78 -0.30 4.63 -5.37
CA CYS A 78 -0.39 5.99 -5.87
C CYS A 78 -0.66 6.98 -4.72
N ASN A 79 0.39 7.33 -4.00
CA ASN A 79 0.34 8.31 -2.91
C ASN A 79 1.66 9.07 -2.80
N ASN A 80 1.66 10.16 -2.02
CA ASN A 80 2.80 11.04 -1.88
C ASN A 80 3.92 10.49 -0.97
N HIS A 81 3.69 9.37 -0.28
CA HIS A 81 4.64 8.78 0.68
C HIS A 81 5.38 7.55 0.14
N ILE A 82 5.00 7.06 -1.04
CA ILE A 82 5.60 5.84 -1.59
C ILE A 82 7.10 5.94 -1.86
N LEU A 83 7.63 7.17 -1.97
CA LEU A 83 9.03 7.46 -2.19
C LEU A 83 9.69 8.23 -1.04
N ASP A 84 9.10 8.26 0.12
CA ASP A 84 9.69 8.91 1.29
C ASP A 84 11.05 8.30 1.67
N TYR A 85 11.25 7.07 1.28
CA TYR A 85 12.53 6.38 1.38
C TYR A 85 13.07 6.08 -0.02
N GLN A 86 14.35 6.35 -0.25
CA GLN A 86 15.06 6.00 -1.49
C GLN A 86 15.23 4.48 -1.65
N HIS A 87 14.26 3.75 -1.17
CA HIS A 87 14.24 2.32 -1.28
C HIS A 87 13.66 1.93 -2.64
N ASP A 88 14.16 0.87 -3.22
CA ASP A 88 13.61 0.38 -4.47
C ASP A 88 12.15 -0.05 -4.26
N ILE A 89 11.23 0.73 -4.81
CA ILE A 89 9.80 0.43 -4.75
C ILE A 89 9.48 -0.97 -5.31
N ASN A 90 10.30 -1.48 -6.24
CA ASN A 90 10.15 -2.83 -6.76
C ASN A 90 10.32 -3.87 -5.64
N GLU A 91 11.11 -3.60 -4.63
CA GLU A 91 11.25 -4.50 -3.49
C GLU A 91 9.96 -4.60 -2.67
N THR A 92 9.28 -3.47 -2.45
CA THR A 92 7.93 -3.45 -1.83
C THR A 92 6.92 -4.24 -2.67
N ILE A 93 6.92 -4.03 -4.00
CA ILE A 93 6.05 -4.75 -4.94
C ILE A 93 6.33 -6.26 -4.89
N ASP A 94 7.59 -6.66 -4.90
CA ASP A 94 7.98 -8.07 -4.85
C ASP A 94 7.59 -8.74 -3.52
N ILE A 95 7.68 -8.01 -2.41
CA ILE A 95 7.20 -8.48 -1.11
C ILE A 95 5.69 -8.71 -1.16
N LEU A 96 4.90 -7.72 -1.58
CA LEU A 96 3.44 -7.82 -1.70
C LEU A 96 3.04 -9.00 -2.59
N LYS A 97 3.68 -9.16 -3.74
CA LYS A 97 3.43 -10.25 -4.68
C LYS A 97 3.68 -11.64 -4.07
N LYS A 98 4.72 -11.79 -3.25
CA LYS A 98 5.00 -13.06 -2.52
C LYS A 98 3.87 -13.43 -1.55
N TYR A 99 3.11 -12.46 -1.09
CA TYR A 99 1.94 -12.64 -0.23
C TYR A 99 0.62 -12.70 -1.00
N ASN A 100 0.68 -12.81 -2.34
CA ASN A 100 -0.48 -12.79 -3.24
C ASN A 100 -1.31 -11.50 -3.14
N ILE A 101 -0.68 -10.38 -2.86
CA ILE A 101 -1.30 -9.06 -2.84
C ILE A 101 -0.89 -8.34 -4.12
N GLU A 102 -1.87 -7.94 -4.92
CA GLU A 102 -1.63 -7.13 -6.11
C GLU A 102 -1.36 -5.68 -5.73
N SER A 103 -0.67 -4.95 -6.59
CA SER A 103 -0.44 -3.52 -6.42
C SER A 103 -0.70 -2.77 -7.73
N TRP A 104 -1.24 -1.54 -7.63
CA TRP A 104 -1.43 -0.67 -8.78
C TRP A 104 -1.19 0.80 -8.40
N GLY A 105 -1.31 1.70 -9.38
CA GLY A 105 -1.17 3.15 -9.18
C GLY A 105 0.22 3.69 -9.47
N LEU A 106 1.09 2.86 -10.05
CA LEU A 106 2.40 3.27 -10.56
C LEU A 106 2.38 3.33 -12.08
N LYS A 107 3.41 3.94 -12.67
CA LYS A 107 3.57 4.08 -14.13
C LYS A 107 3.22 2.78 -14.86
N ASN A 108 2.32 2.87 -15.84
CA ASN A 108 1.78 1.76 -16.64
C ASN A 108 0.83 0.79 -15.91
N HIS A 109 0.48 1.07 -14.65
CA HIS A 109 -0.47 0.29 -13.85
C HIS A 109 -1.45 1.21 -13.11
N ASP A 110 -2.04 2.15 -13.82
CA ASP A 110 -2.93 3.21 -13.30
C ASP A 110 -4.37 2.72 -13.05
N VAL A 111 -4.74 1.61 -13.66
CA VAL A 111 -6.09 1.03 -13.53
C VAL A 111 -6.00 -0.42 -13.07
N TRP A 112 -6.56 -0.72 -11.92
CA TRP A 112 -6.78 -2.11 -11.51
C TRP A 112 -8.11 -2.61 -12.07
N LYS A 113 -8.09 -3.79 -12.69
CA LYS A 113 -9.24 -4.41 -13.36
C LYS A 113 -9.59 -5.74 -12.71
N SER A 114 -10.84 -5.91 -12.35
CA SER A 114 -11.34 -7.14 -11.75
C SER A 114 -12.80 -7.39 -12.10
N LYS A 115 -13.42 -8.36 -11.44
CA LYS A 115 -14.87 -8.62 -11.55
C LYS A 115 -15.49 -8.69 -10.16
N LEU A 116 -16.66 -8.10 -10.02
CA LEU A 116 -17.49 -8.21 -8.84
C LEU A 116 -18.86 -8.77 -9.23
N ASN A 117 -19.21 -9.95 -8.69
CA ASN A 117 -20.46 -10.65 -9.02
C ASN A 117 -20.69 -10.81 -10.54
N GLY A 118 -19.62 -11.15 -11.28
CA GLY A 118 -19.64 -11.33 -12.73
C GLY A 118 -19.60 -10.03 -13.54
N LYS A 119 -19.73 -8.87 -12.92
CA LYS A 119 -19.64 -7.56 -13.59
C LYS A 119 -18.21 -7.01 -13.54
N PRO A 120 -17.74 -6.31 -14.59
CA PRO A 120 -16.42 -5.69 -14.57
C PRO A 120 -16.33 -4.62 -13.47
N LEU A 121 -15.21 -4.61 -12.75
CA LEU A 121 -14.84 -3.61 -11.76
C LEU A 121 -13.52 -2.97 -12.22
N PHE A 122 -13.50 -1.64 -12.30
CA PHE A 122 -12.31 -0.85 -12.58
C PHE A 122 -12.08 0.10 -11.41
N VAL A 123 -10.85 0.13 -10.90
CA VAL A 123 -10.45 1.06 -9.85
C VAL A 123 -9.30 1.91 -10.38
N ILE A 124 -9.49 3.22 -10.34
CA ILE A 124 -8.52 4.22 -10.75
C ILE A 124 -8.11 4.99 -9.51
N THR A 125 -6.83 5.29 -9.40
CA THR A 125 -6.30 6.09 -8.30
C THR A 125 -5.57 7.30 -8.85
N PHE A 126 -5.63 8.41 -8.11
CA PHE A 126 -4.98 9.66 -8.46
C PHE A 126 -4.26 10.20 -7.24
N ALA A 127 -3.06 10.72 -7.45
CA ALA A 127 -2.35 11.50 -6.46
C ALA A 127 -1.76 12.74 -7.12
N THR A 128 -1.91 13.88 -6.48
CA THR A 128 -1.24 15.12 -6.90
C THR A 128 -0.06 15.37 -5.98
N PHE A 129 1.12 15.53 -6.56
CA PHE A 129 2.34 15.84 -5.82
C PHE A 129 2.67 17.32 -6.02
N SER A 130 2.79 18.06 -4.93
CA SER A 130 3.11 19.49 -4.94
C SER A 130 4.60 19.81 -4.93
N ASN A 131 5.46 18.80 -4.99
CA ASN A 131 6.91 18.96 -4.86
C ASN A 131 7.61 18.84 -6.20
N GLU A 132 8.69 19.63 -6.39
CA GLU A 132 9.55 19.69 -7.58
C GLU A 132 10.22 18.35 -7.96
N HIS A 133 10.11 17.35 -7.13
CA HIS A 133 10.55 15.98 -7.36
C HIS A 133 9.38 15.08 -7.76
N SER A 134 8.47 15.60 -8.58
CA SER A 134 7.43 14.78 -9.16
C SER A 134 8.07 13.64 -9.93
N LEU A 135 7.92 12.44 -9.40
CA LEU A 135 8.17 11.27 -10.21
C LEU A 135 7.28 11.34 -11.43
N PRO A 136 7.77 10.92 -12.58
CA PRO A 136 6.94 10.72 -13.75
C PRO A 136 6.06 9.47 -13.52
N LEU A 137 5.17 9.55 -12.52
CA LEU A 137 4.20 8.48 -12.26
C LEU A 137 3.10 8.51 -13.32
N PHE A 138 2.97 9.65 -14.01
CA PHE A 138 1.98 9.86 -15.08
C PHE A 138 2.64 10.69 -16.19
N SER A 139 3.14 10.06 -17.20
CA SER A 139 3.48 10.64 -18.50
C SER A 139 3.11 9.70 -19.61
#